data_e41b17c48f01afcab6b4f4881df00599
#
_entry.id   e41b17c48f01afcab6b4f4881df00599
#
_cell.length_a   1.000
_cell.length_b   1.000
_cell.length_c   1.000
_cell.angle_alpha   90.00
_cell.angle_beta   90.00
_cell.angle_gamma   90.00
#
_symmetry.space_group_name_H-M   'P 1'
#
loop_
_entity.id
_entity.type
_entity.pdbx_description
1 polymer ?
#
loop_
_entity_poly.entity_id
_entity_poly.type
_entity_poly.pdbx_seq_one_letter_code
_entity_poly.pdbx_strand_id
1 'polypeptide(L)'
;MIRIHRGRGGSVTRTAEVSRIVAAALICCALGLAGCSSKKAQGVDSLNGPGSQVGTETDKSTLEKNASGEGTIGGTGGPLTDIHFGYNDYTVQPQDSSILRANASWLQAHPNANVQVEGNCDDRGSEEYNIALGAKRAQAAKDYLTTLGIAPSRISTISYGKELPVCHEQDESCWAQNRRDHFVVSGGQASR
;
A
#
# COMPACT_ATOMS: atom_id res chain seq x y z
N MET A 1 -27.49 -44.84 46.72
CA MET A 1 -28.67 -44.65 45.85
C MET A 1 -28.59 -43.25 45.26
N ILE A 2 -28.11 -43.13 44.06
CA ILE A 2 -28.02 -41.82 43.37
C ILE A 2 -28.85 -41.92 42.08
N ARG A 3 -29.84 -41.08 41.98
CA ARG A 3 -30.85 -41.05 40.91
C ARG A 3 -30.34 -40.13 39.77
N ILE A 4 -30.15 -40.72 38.60
CA ILE A 4 -29.74 -40.02 37.39
C ILE A 4 -31.01 -39.48 36.72
N HIS A 5 -31.13 -38.15 36.58
CA HIS A 5 -32.12 -37.50 35.75
C HIS A 5 -31.59 -37.31 34.32
N ARG A 6 -32.25 -37.98 33.41
CA ARG A 6 -32.07 -37.91 31.95
C ARG A 6 -32.87 -36.74 31.40
N GLY A 7 -32.20 -35.65 31.02
CA GLY A 7 -32.82 -34.52 30.31
C GLY A 7 -32.90 -34.81 28.82
N ARG A 8 -34.09 -34.70 28.25
CA ARG A 8 -34.44 -34.90 26.83
C ARG A 8 -33.90 -33.79 25.96
N GLY A 9 -33.38 -34.17 24.79
CA GLY A 9 -32.98 -33.32 23.71
C GLY A 9 -34.11 -32.50 23.10
N GLY A 10 -33.83 -31.26 22.80
CA GLY A 10 -34.60 -30.37 21.93
C GLY A 10 -33.82 -30.11 20.65
N SER A 11 -34.13 -30.85 19.60
CA SER A 11 -33.73 -30.57 18.24
C SER A 11 -34.51 -29.34 17.73
N VAL A 12 -33.87 -28.21 17.56
CA VAL A 12 -34.45 -27.07 16.88
C VAL A 12 -33.92 -27.04 15.45
N THR A 13 -34.70 -27.58 14.55
CA THR A 13 -34.56 -27.43 13.09
C THR A 13 -34.80 -25.96 12.72
N ARG A 14 -33.76 -25.23 12.33
CA ARG A 14 -33.83 -23.97 11.60
C ARG A 14 -33.45 -24.21 10.15
N THR A 15 -34.38 -24.79 9.40
CA THR A 15 -34.40 -24.71 7.95
C THR A 15 -35.60 -23.89 7.55
N ALA A 16 -35.43 -22.97 6.65
CA ALA A 16 -36.42 -22.14 5.95
C ALA A 16 -36.42 -20.66 6.36
N GLU A 17 -35.49 -19.88 5.79
CA GLU A 17 -35.74 -18.49 5.40
C GLU A 17 -34.61 -17.94 4.48
N VAL A 18 -34.27 -18.69 3.42
CA VAL A 18 -33.39 -18.17 2.34
C VAL A 18 -34.07 -18.39 1.00
N SER A 19 -35.27 -17.92 0.84
CA SER A 19 -35.92 -18.02 -0.48
C SER A 19 -37.04 -16.96 -0.62
N ARG A 20 -36.67 -15.69 -0.65
CA ARG A 20 -37.59 -14.62 -1.08
C ARG A 20 -36.91 -13.27 -1.30
N ILE A 21 -35.76 -13.19 -1.99
CA ILE A 21 -35.27 -11.92 -2.59
C ILE A 21 -34.54 -12.24 -3.89
N VAL A 22 -35.23 -12.82 -4.86
CA VAL A 22 -34.79 -12.86 -6.26
C VAL A 22 -36.06 -12.76 -7.13
N ALA A 23 -36.64 -11.57 -7.21
CA ALA A 23 -37.57 -11.19 -8.24
C ALA A 23 -37.92 -9.71 -8.11
N ALA A 24 -37.13 -8.81 -8.67
CA ALA A 24 -37.54 -7.49 -9.17
C ALA A 24 -36.32 -6.64 -9.54
N ALA A 25 -35.75 -6.82 -10.73
CA ALA A 25 -34.98 -5.78 -11.44
C ALA A 25 -34.61 -6.27 -12.86
N LEU A 26 -35.63 -6.63 -13.64
CA LEU A 26 -35.52 -6.69 -15.10
C LEU A 26 -36.64 -5.82 -15.61
N ILE A 27 -36.37 -4.58 -16.01
CA ILE A 27 -37.04 -3.72 -16.97
C ILE A 27 -36.42 -2.31 -16.79
N CYS A 28 -35.50 -1.97 -17.68
CA CYS A 28 -35.23 -0.64 -18.22
C CYS A 28 -33.88 -0.64 -18.95
N CYS A 29 -33.83 -1.28 -20.11
CA CYS A 29 -32.83 -1.03 -21.14
C CYS A 29 -33.58 -0.88 -22.47
N ALA A 30 -33.97 0.33 -22.80
CA ALA A 30 -34.20 0.73 -24.19
C ALA A 30 -34.17 2.26 -24.29
N LEU A 31 -33.47 2.71 -25.34
CA LEU A 31 -33.48 4.05 -25.96
C LEU A 31 -32.49 5.08 -25.45
N GLY A 32 -31.46 5.34 -26.29
CA GLY A 32 -30.57 6.45 -26.22
C GLY A 32 -29.37 6.36 -27.18
N LEU A 33 -29.59 6.07 -28.46
CA LEU A 33 -28.62 6.33 -29.53
C LEU A 33 -28.78 7.79 -29.96
N ALA A 34 -27.75 8.61 -29.75
CA ALA A 34 -27.41 9.77 -30.60
C ALA A 34 -26.21 10.50 -29.98
N GLY A 35 -25.15 10.64 -30.74
CA GLY A 35 -24.50 11.86 -31.06
C GLY A 35 -22.99 11.75 -31.04
N CYS A 36 -22.35 11.23 -32.10
CA CYS A 36 -20.98 11.56 -32.47
C CYS A 36 -20.92 13.05 -32.86
N SER A 37 -20.04 13.83 -32.24
CA SER A 37 -19.56 15.08 -32.80
C SER A 37 -18.06 15.20 -32.59
N SER A 38 -17.33 14.81 -33.63
CA SER A 38 -15.93 15.14 -33.83
C SER A 38 -15.82 16.65 -34.13
N LYS A 39 -15.19 17.44 -33.27
CA LYS A 39 -14.69 18.77 -33.63
C LYS A 39 -13.18 18.68 -33.86
N LYS A 40 -12.86 18.70 -35.15
CA LYS A 40 -11.57 19.08 -35.73
C LYS A 40 -11.33 20.53 -35.41
N ALA A 41 -10.34 20.90 -34.66
CA ALA A 41 -9.86 22.27 -34.56
C ALA A 41 -8.60 22.41 -35.37
N GLN A 42 -8.67 23.34 -36.29
CA GLN A 42 -7.62 23.81 -37.20
C GLN A 42 -6.53 24.58 -36.43
N GLY A 43 -5.34 24.54 -37.00
CA GLY A 43 -4.19 25.26 -36.54
C GLY A 43 -4.37 26.77 -36.60
N VAL A 44 -3.65 27.45 -35.73
CA VAL A 44 -3.32 28.86 -35.85
C VAL A 44 -1.87 29.09 -35.46
N ASP A 45 -1.27 29.82 -36.32
CA ASP A 45 0.08 30.32 -36.47
C ASP A 45 0.82 30.75 -35.22
N SER A 46 2.11 30.50 -35.31
CA SER A 46 3.28 31.25 -34.93
C SER A 46 3.02 32.66 -34.34
N LEU A 47 3.38 32.85 -33.07
CA LEU A 47 3.90 34.13 -32.60
C LEU A 47 5.10 33.90 -31.68
N ASN A 48 6.22 34.32 -32.20
CA ASN A 48 7.52 34.47 -31.60
C ASN A 48 7.48 35.55 -30.52
N GLY A 49 7.85 35.21 -29.26
CA GLY A 49 8.03 36.17 -28.18
C GLY A 49 9.07 35.66 -27.17
N PRO A 50 9.96 36.52 -26.68
CA PRO A 50 11.21 36.10 -26.07
C PRO A 50 11.09 35.72 -24.60
N GLY A 51 11.78 34.66 -24.22
CA GLY A 51 12.46 34.46 -22.95
C GLY A 51 11.65 34.60 -21.65
N SER A 52 11.22 33.47 -21.09
CA SER A 52 11.19 33.27 -19.65
C SER A 52 11.80 31.91 -19.36
N GLN A 53 13.04 31.95 -18.95
CA GLN A 53 13.68 30.80 -18.28
C GLN A 53 12.95 30.62 -16.95
N VAL A 54 11.98 29.71 -16.91
CA VAL A 54 11.56 29.12 -15.66
C VAL A 54 12.61 28.04 -15.38
N GLY A 55 13.58 28.41 -14.58
CA GLY A 55 14.48 27.46 -13.93
C GLY A 55 13.65 26.53 -13.08
N THR A 56 13.46 25.31 -13.55
CA THR A 56 13.05 24.19 -12.71
C THR A 56 14.30 23.77 -11.93
N GLU A 57 14.68 24.56 -10.94
CA GLU A 57 15.47 24.05 -9.84
C GLU A 57 14.51 23.18 -9.03
N THR A 58 14.42 21.93 -9.42
CA THR A 58 13.85 20.89 -8.58
C THR A 58 14.76 20.80 -7.36
N ASP A 59 14.25 21.35 -6.27
CA ASP A 59 14.92 21.42 -4.98
C ASP A 59 15.39 20.03 -4.53
N LYS A 60 16.61 19.69 -4.90
CA LYS A 60 17.35 18.53 -4.37
C LYS A 60 17.51 18.64 -2.85
N SER A 61 17.30 19.85 -2.29
CA SER A 61 17.45 20.15 -0.87
C SER A 61 16.27 19.64 -0.01
N THR A 62 15.11 19.39 -0.61
CA THR A 62 13.95 18.86 0.13
C THR A 62 14.06 17.33 0.34
N LEU A 63 14.77 16.65 -0.59
CA LEU A 63 15.02 15.21 -0.46
C LEU A 63 16.04 14.91 0.64
N GLU A 64 17.05 15.79 0.82
CA GLU A 64 18.08 15.61 1.83
C GLU A 64 17.63 16.03 3.26
N LYS A 65 16.66 16.92 3.40
CA LYS A 65 16.15 17.34 4.71
C LYS A 65 15.22 16.33 5.38
N ASN A 66 14.57 15.46 4.61
CA ASN A 66 13.76 14.37 5.17
C ASN A 66 14.61 13.14 5.56
N ALA A 67 15.87 13.10 5.14
CA ALA A 67 16.82 12.04 5.49
C ALA A 67 17.51 12.24 6.85
N SER A 68 17.29 13.36 7.54
CA SER A 68 17.90 13.63 8.84
C SER A 68 17.01 13.29 10.05
N GLY A 69 15.87 12.61 9.83
CA GLY A 69 15.25 11.82 10.89
C GLY A 69 16.03 10.52 10.98
N GLU A 70 16.75 10.33 12.05
CA GLU A 70 17.58 9.18 12.45
C GLU A 70 16.88 7.82 12.27
N GLY A 71 16.63 7.48 10.99
CA GLY A 71 16.20 6.19 10.49
C GLY A 71 17.25 5.77 9.47
N THR A 72 17.97 4.73 9.72
CA THR A 72 19.03 4.17 8.89
C THR A 72 18.49 3.92 7.49
N ILE A 73 18.91 4.72 6.50
CA ILE A 73 18.62 4.49 5.10
C ILE A 73 19.29 3.16 4.72
N GLY A 74 18.46 2.13 4.39
CA GLY A 74 18.95 0.89 3.82
C GLY A 74 19.60 -0.11 4.78
N GLY A 75 19.26 -0.09 6.05
CA GLY A 75 19.81 -1.04 7.02
C GLY A 75 18.74 -1.65 7.92
N THR A 76 18.80 -2.96 8.09
CA THR A 76 18.10 -3.80 9.06
C THR A 76 18.40 -3.36 10.51
N GLY A 77 17.86 -2.21 10.95
CA GLY A 77 18.21 -1.65 12.27
C GLY A 77 17.05 -1.01 13.02
N GLY A 78 15.88 -0.90 12.42
CA GLY A 78 14.68 -0.40 13.07
C GLY A 78 13.95 -1.49 13.88
N PRO A 79 12.98 -1.08 14.72
CA PRO A 79 12.17 -2.02 15.51
C PRO A 79 11.14 -2.78 14.67
N LEU A 80 10.93 -2.41 13.41
CA LEU A 80 10.00 -3.02 12.48
C LEU A 80 10.74 -3.80 11.40
N THR A 81 10.16 -4.90 10.97
CA THR A 81 10.75 -5.82 9.99
C THR A 81 10.15 -5.56 8.62
N ASP A 82 10.98 -5.56 7.59
CA ASP A 82 10.58 -5.43 6.19
C ASP A 82 9.71 -6.60 5.74
N ILE A 83 8.86 -6.35 4.75
CA ILE A 83 8.09 -7.38 4.03
C ILE A 83 8.54 -7.42 2.57
N HIS A 84 8.34 -8.57 1.91
CA HIS A 84 8.82 -8.80 0.55
C HIS A 84 7.68 -9.21 -0.40
N PHE A 85 7.89 -8.93 -1.68
CA PHE A 85 6.88 -9.17 -2.71
C PHE A 85 7.41 -10.04 -3.85
N GLY A 86 6.49 -10.74 -4.51
CA GLY A 86 6.77 -11.41 -5.76
C GLY A 86 7.11 -10.45 -6.90
N TYR A 87 7.62 -11.00 -8.00
CA TYR A 87 7.82 -10.22 -9.21
C TYR A 87 6.49 -9.65 -9.72
N ASN A 88 6.47 -8.36 -10.00
CA ASN A 88 5.28 -7.64 -10.47
C ASN A 88 4.03 -7.83 -9.58
N ASP A 89 4.24 -8.03 -8.27
CA ASP A 89 3.19 -8.26 -7.30
C ASP A 89 3.25 -7.20 -6.18
N TYR A 90 2.08 -6.86 -5.64
CA TYR A 90 1.87 -5.97 -4.49
C TYR A 90 0.95 -6.60 -3.44
N THR A 91 0.66 -7.91 -3.57
CA THR A 91 -0.18 -8.66 -2.63
C THR A 91 0.63 -9.06 -1.41
N VAL A 92 0.14 -8.73 -0.22
CA VAL A 92 0.73 -9.20 1.04
C VAL A 92 0.56 -10.71 1.15
N GLN A 93 1.67 -11.43 1.13
CA GLN A 93 1.68 -12.89 1.21
C GLN A 93 1.43 -13.38 2.66
N PRO A 94 1.01 -14.63 2.88
CA PRO A 94 0.75 -15.16 4.22
C PRO A 94 1.93 -15.04 5.19
N GLN A 95 3.17 -15.26 4.73
CA GLN A 95 4.38 -15.10 5.53
C GLN A 95 4.57 -13.64 5.96
N ASP A 96 4.35 -12.68 5.05
CA ASP A 96 4.51 -11.25 5.31
C ASP A 96 3.39 -10.71 6.20
N SER A 97 2.21 -11.31 6.14
CA SER A 97 1.12 -10.97 7.06
C SER A 97 1.47 -11.28 8.52
N SER A 98 2.31 -12.26 8.81
CA SER A 98 2.80 -12.53 10.16
C SER A 98 3.78 -11.46 10.64
N ILE A 99 4.64 -10.97 9.74
CA ILE A 99 5.56 -9.85 10.00
C ILE A 99 4.76 -8.57 10.27
N LEU A 100 3.77 -8.26 9.44
CA LEU A 100 2.92 -7.08 9.64
C LEU A 100 2.13 -7.13 10.96
N ARG A 101 1.70 -8.32 11.43
CA ARG A 101 1.10 -8.45 12.77
C ARG A 101 2.10 -8.15 13.89
N ALA A 102 3.36 -8.60 13.76
CA ALA A 102 4.40 -8.27 14.72
C ALA A 102 4.70 -6.75 14.72
N ASN A 103 4.82 -6.14 13.54
CA ASN A 103 4.98 -4.70 13.38
C ASN A 103 3.81 -3.92 14.00
N ALA A 104 2.57 -4.37 13.76
CA ALA A 104 1.38 -3.76 14.35
C ALA A 104 1.40 -3.85 15.88
N SER A 105 1.78 -4.99 16.45
CA SER A 105 1.90 -5.15 17.90
C SER A 105 2.91 -4.19 18.51
N TRP A 106 4.04 -4.00 17.84
CA TRP A 106 5.03 -3.00 18.26
C TRP A 106 4.45 -1.58 18.20
N LEU A 107 3.79 -1.21 17.10
CA LEU A 107 3.16 0.11 16.94
C LEU A 107 2.04 0.37 17.95
N GLN A 108 1.30 -0.66 18.37
CA GLN A 108 0.28 -0.57 19.42
C GLN A 108 0.91 -0.31 20.80
N ALA A 109 2.06 -0.93 21.07
CA ALA A 109 2.83 -0.68 22.29
C ALA A 109 3.51 0.71 22.33
N HIS A 110 3.63 1.37 21.16
CA HIS A 110 4.26 2.69 21.01
C HIS A 110 3.30 3.70 20.38
N PRO A 111 2.27 4.18 21.11
CA PRO A 111 1.17 4.99 20.55
C PRO A 111 1.62 6.34 19.97
N ASN A 112 2.75 6.87 20.40
CA ASN A 112 3.33 8.13 19.90
C ASN A 112 4.22 7.95 18.66
N ALA A 113 4.54 6.72 18.27
CA ALA A 113 5.33 6.45 17.09
C ALA A 113 4.48 6.58 15.82
N ASN A 114 5.03 7.23 14.80
CA ASN A 114 4.51 7.20 13.44
C ASN A 114 5.42 6.30 12.59
N VAL A 115 4.90 5.78 11.51
CA VAL A 115 5.64 4.94 10.57
C VAL A 115 5.48 5.46 9.14
N GLN A 116 6.58 5.50 8.41
CA GLN A 116 6.58 5.68 6.96
C GLN A 116 6.86 4.32 6.32
N VAL A 117 6.01 3.92 5.40
CA VAL A 117 6.19 2.70 4.59
C VAL A 117 6.78 3.10 3.25
N GLU A 118 7.94 2.57 2.96
CA GLU A 118 8.75 2.86 1.78
C GLU A 118 8.68 1.69 0.80
N GLY A 119 7.94 1.87 -0.31
CA GLY A 119 7.78 0.84 -1.33
C GLY A 119 8.93 0.82 -2.33
N ASN A 120 9.60 -0.33 -2.43
CA ASN A 120 10.76 -0.54 -3.29
C ASN A 120 10.52 -1.67 -4.30
N CYS A 121 11.23 -1.60 -5.42
CA CYS A 121 11.17 -2.56 -6.51
C CYS A 121 12.57 -3.03 -6.90
N ASP A 122 12.62 -4.12 -7.68
CA ASP A 122 13.84 -4.49 -8.39
C ASP A 122 14.08 -3.54 -9.60
N ASP A 123 15.22 -3.65 -10.24
CA ASP A 123 15.68 -2.75 -11.30
C ASP A 123 15.01 -2.96 -12.67
N ARG A 124 14.19 -4.02 -12.83
CA ARG A 124 13.52 -4.36 -14.08
C ARG A 124 12.33 -3.44 -14.36
N GLY A 125 12.19 -3.01 -15.62
CA GLY A 125 11.12 -2.10 -16.06
C GLY A 125 11.50 -0.63 -16.02
N SER A 126 10.54 0.25 -16.40
CA SER A 126 10.77 1.70 -16.40
C SER A 126 10.71 2.27 -14.98
N GLU A 127 11.23 3.46 -14.80
CA GLU A 127 11.20 4.19 -13.52
C GLU A 127 9.75 4.49 -13.09
N GLU A 128 8.96 5.04 -14.00
CA GLU A 128 7.56 5.41 -13.73
C GLU A 128 6.73 4.19 -13.33
N TYR A 129 6.97 3.06 -14.01
CA TYR A 129 6.32 1.80 -13.67
C TYR A 129 6.66 1.36 -12.25
N ASN A 130 7.95 1.39 -11.88
CA ASN A 130 8.42 0.97 -10.56
C ASN A 130 7.97 1.92 -9.45
N ILE A 131 7.92 3.23 -9.69
CA ILE A 131 7.33 4.20 -8.75
C ILE A 131 5.85 3.86 -8.51
N ALA A 132 5.08 3.58 -9.56
CA ALA A 132 3.67 3.21 -9.40
C ALA A 132 3.50 1.85 -8.68
N LEU A 133 4.37 0.86 -8.94
CA LEU A 133 4.33 -0.44 -8.29
C LEU A 133 4.73 -0.35 -6.80
N GLY A 134 5.79 0.39 -6.48
CA GLY A 134 6.21 0.64 -5.10
C GLY A 134 5.13 1.37 -4.29
N ALA A 135 4.43 2.33 -4.90
CA ALA A 135 3.31 3.00 -4.25
C ALA A 135 2.16 2.04 -3.92
N LYS A 136 1.85 1.08 -4.81
CA LYS A 136 0.83 0.05 -4.55
C LYS A 136 1.24 -0.89 -3.42
N ARG A 137 2.52 -1.26 -3.33
CA ARG A 137 3.08 -2.09 -2.25
C ARG A 137 2.93 -1.40 -0.91
N ALA A 138 3.46 -0.18 -0.80
CA ALA A 138 3.38 0.61 0.42
C ALA A 138 1.91 0.85 0.86
N GLN A 139 1.00 1.05 -0.10
CA GLN A 139 -0.43 1.17 0.19
C GLN A 139 -1.02 -0.13 0.71
N ALA A 140 -0.67 -1.29 0.14
CA ALA A 140 -1.15 -2.60 0.60
C ALA A 140 -0.70 -2.90 2.04
N ALA A 141 0.56 -2.58 2.39
CA ALA A 141 1.05 -2.69 3.76
C ALA A 141 0.32 -1.75 4.72
N LYS A 142 0.10 -0.49 4.33
CA LYS A 142 -0.69 0.48 5.12
C LYS A 142 -2.11 -0.01 5.35
N ASP A 143 -2.79 -0.49 4.31
CA ASP A 143 -4.16 -0.99 4.43
C ASP A 143 -4.21 -2.18 5.38
N TYR A 144 -3.25 -3.10 5.28
CA TYR A 144 -3.16 -4.24 6.18
C TYR A 144 -2.94 -3.82 7.64
N LEU A 145 -1.99 -2.92 7.92
CA LEU A 145 -1.75 -2.38 9.27
C LEU A 145 -2.99 -1.67 9.82
N THR A 146 -3.75 -0.98 8.96
CA THR A 146 -5.00 -0.33 9.34
C THR A 146 -6.07 -1.35 9.76
N THR A 147 -6.19 -2.50 9.07
CA THR A 147 -7.08 -3.59 9.49
C THR A 147 -6.70 -4.18 10.84
N LEU A 148 -5.42 -4.07 11.24
CA LEU A 148 -4.92 -4.48 12.55
C LEU A 148 -5.09 -3.41 13.64
N GLY A 149 -5.75 -2.29 13.33
CA GLY A 149 -6.11 -1.25 14.30
C GLY A 149 -5.09 -0.11 14.45
N ILE A 150 -4.11 -0.01 13.55
CA ILE A 150 -3.21 1.15 13.53
C ILE A 150 -3.92 2.31 12.83
N ALA A 151 -4.00 3.47 13.49
CA ALA A 151 -4.67 4.64 12.93
C ALA A 151 -4.01 5.09 11.60
N PRO A 152 -4.79 5.31 10.51
CA PRO A 152 -4.23 5.70 9.21
C PRO A 152 -3.40 6.99 9.25
N SER A 153 -3.69 7.88 10.18
CA SER A 153 -2.95 9.13 10.39
C SER A 153 -1.52 8.92 10.91
N ARG A 154 -1.24 7.75 11.47
CA ARG A 154 0.09 7.35 11.94
C ARG A 154 0.94 6.69 10.84
N ILE A 155 0.35 6.41 9.68
CA ILE A 155 1.02 5.67 8.60
C ILE A 155 1.09 6.56 7.37
N SER A 156 2.28 6.97 6.98
CA SER A 156 2.57 7.59 5.69
C SER A 156 3.15 6.56 4.72
N THR A 157 3.02 6.83 3.42
CA THR A 157 3.58 5.98 2.37
C THR A 157 4.40 6.81 1.41
N ILE A 158 5.51 6.27 0.92
CA ILE A 158 6.31 6.82 -0.16
C ILE A 158 6.76 5.67 -1.06
N SER A 159 7.01 5.94 -2.32
CA SER A 159 7.62 4.98 -3.24
C SER A 159 8.95 5.51 -3.73
N TYR A 160 9.96 4.69 -3.63
CA TYR A 160 11.25 4.92 -4.27
C TYR A 160 11.39 4.13 -5.58
N GLY A 161 10.41 3.26 -5.91
CA GLY A 161 10.52 2.43 -7.09
C GLY A 161 11.80 1.61 -7.05
N LYS A 162 12.68 1.80 -8.03
CA LYS A 162 13.98 1.11 -8.13
C LYS A 162 15.19 1.97 -7.72
N GLU A 163 14.95 3.17 -7.14
CA GLU A 163 15.99 4.15 -6.87
C GLU A 163 16.85 3.84 -5.63
N LEU A 164 16.32 3.04 -4.69
CA LEU A 164 17.02 2.69 -3.45
C LEU A 164 17.24 1.16 -3.32
N PRO A 165 18.08 0.56 -4.19
CA PRO A 165 18.38 -0.87 -4.09
C PRO A 165 19.26 -1.16 -2.88
N VAL A 166 19.02 -2.29 -2.21
CA VAL A 166 19.90 -2.84 -1.15
C VAL A 166 20.83 -3.91 -1.69
N CYS A 167 20.58 -4.39 -2.90
CA CYS A 167 21.37 -5.36 -3.61
C CYS A 167 21.49 -4.94 -5.07
N HIS A 168 22.70 -5.06 -5.67
CA HIS A 168 23.01 -4.55 -6.99
C HIS A 168 23.29 -5.63 -8.04
N GLU A 169 23.27 -6.91 -7.64
CA GLU A 169 23.49 -8.02 -8.56
C GLU A 169 22.28 -8.26 -9.47
N GLN A 170 22.54 -8.73 -10.69
CA GLN A 170 21.51 -8.97 -11.72
C GLN A 170 21.00 -10.41 -11.64
N ASP A 171 20.52 -10.83 -10.48
CA ASP A 171 19.96 -12.15 -10.27
C ASP A 171 18.71 -12.14 -9.38
N GLU A 172 17.95 -13.24 -9.36
CA GLU A 172 16.69 -13.32 -8.63
C GLU A 172 16.87 -13.20 -7.11
N SER A 173 18.01 -13.62 -6.56
CA SER A 173 18.25 -13.52 -5.12
C SER A 173 18.40 -12.07 -4.68
N CYS A 174 19.03 -11.25 -5.52
CA CYS A 174 19.20 -9.83 -5.33
C CYS A 174 17.90 -9.07 -5.62
N TRP A 175 17.22 -9.37 -6.72
CA TRP A 175 15.93 -8.75 -7.03
C TRP A 175 14.88 -9.01 -5.95
N ALA A 176 14.85 -10.21 -5.35
CA ALA A 176 13.95 -10.53 -4.27
C ALA A 176 14.19 -9.67 -3.02
N GLN A 177 15.43 -9.31 -2.72
CA GLN A 177 15.78 -8.40 -1.61
C GLN A 177 15.32 -6.96 -1.90
N ASN A 178 15.39 -6.52 -3.15
CA ASN A 178 14.97 -5.18 -3.54
C ASN A 178 13.44 -5.02 -3.56
N ARG A 179 12.68 -6.08 -3.85
CA ARG A 179 11.20 -6.05 -3.84
C ARG A 179 10.67 -6.08 -2.41
N ARG A 180 10.79 -4.96 -1.69
CA ARG A 180 10.42 -4.86 -0.28
C ARG A 180 9.64 -3.59 0.03
N ASP A 181 8.89 -3.64 1.11
CA ASP A 181 8.50 -2.44 1.86
C ASP A 181 9.37 -2.32 3.10
N HIS A 182 10.02 -1.18 3.24
CA HIS A 182 10.81 -0.82 4.41
C HIS A 182 10.00 0.10 5.34
N PHE A 183 10.20 -0.03 6.66
CA PHE A 183 9.43 0.69 7.66
C PHE A 183 10.32 1.62 8.48
N VAL A 184 10.15 2.92 8.29
CA VAL A 184 10.88 3.96 9.03
C VAL A 184 10.00 4.50 10.16
N VAL A 185 10.45 4.36 11.38
CA VAL A 185 9.73 4.86 12.57
C VAL A 185 10.21 6.27 12.90
N SER A 186 9.25 7.18 13.15
CA SER A 186 9.50 8.54 13.59
C SER A 186 8.66 8.89 14.82
N GLY A 187 9.15 9.75 15.68
CA GLY A 187 8.38 10.30 16.80
C GLY A 187 8.23 9.40 18.02
N GLY A 188 8.89 8.26 18.10
CA GLY A 188 8.73 7.27 19.18
C GLY A 188 9.74 7.35 20.31
N GLN A 189 10.57 8.37 20.44
CA GLN A 189 11.47 8.49 21.58
C GLN A 189 10.67 8.79 22.85
N ALA A 190 10.50 7.77 23.69
CA ALA A 190 10.11 7.99 25.08
C ALA A 190 11.18 8.89 25.70
N SER A 191 10.78 10.10 26.09
CA SER A 191 11.60 10.92 26.99
C SER A 191 11.93 10.08 28.21
N ARG A 192 13.21 9.81 28.42
CA ARG A 192 13.76 9.24 29.64
C ARG A 192 13.60 10.22 30.80
#